data_6ca4732d959881869689f3f2dfbcd646
#
_entry.id   6ca4732d959881869689f3f2dfbcd646
#
_cell.length_a   1.000
_cell.length_b   1.000
_cell.length_c   1.000
_cell.angle_alpha   90.00
_cell.angle_beta   90.00
_cell.angle_gamma   90.00
#
_symmetry.space_group_name_H-M   'P 1'
#
loop_
_entity.id
_entity.type
_entity.pdbx_description
1 polymer ?
#
loop_
_entity_poly.entity_id
_entity_poly.type
_entity_poly.pdbx_seq_one_letter_code
_entity_poly.pdbx_strand_id
1 'polypeptide(L)'
;MIQFKSLNHTQFKKLKHHKKRTLSNSPSTSKNPRVVTQQAGPDPPPDVPKEFENIIMAKNGSDLKLVTQKKLSKTDMLGRFARLSIPKGQTIAEFLSEDEQMSLQQKEEDGVRYKGMKVQLIQPSLEECSISLKKWKQGSNNSYMLCSPWNEITKNNGLEVGDILQLWSFKVDHSPCLILIKL
;
A
#
# COMPACT_ATOMS: atom_id res chain seq x y z
N MET A 1 60.85 -15.96 -24.88
CA MET A 1 60.88 -17.26 -24.17
C MET A 1 61.22 -16.97 -22.72
N ILE A 2 60.18 -16.73 -21.90
CA ILE A 2 60.34 -16.53 -20.45
C ILE A 2 59.19 -17.30 -19.79
N GLN A 3 59.59 -18.31 -19.03
CA GLN A 3 58.69 -19.17 -18.27
C GLN A 3 58.25 -18.47 -16.97
N PHE A 4 57.00 -18.49 -16.66
CA PHE A 4 56.53 -18.20 -15.31
C PHE A 4 56.27 -19.49 -14.54
N LYS A 5 57.04 -19.62 -13.47
CA LYS A 5 56.95 -20.69 -12.49
C LYS A 5 55.73 -20.47 -11.58
N SER A 6 55.00 -21.53 -11.41
CA SER A 6 54.04 -21.83 -10.36
C SER A 6 54.64 -21.64 -8.97
N LEU A 7 53.88 -21.05 -8.08
CA LEU A 7 54.13 -21.09 -6.63
C LEU A 7 52.91 -21.69 -5.89
N ASN A 8 53.25 -22.77 -5.20
CA ASN A 8 52.38 -23.67 -4.43
C ASN A 8 51.92 -23.03 -3.11
N HIS A 9 50.71 -23.25 -2.82
CA HIS A 9 50.05 -23.83 -1.67
C HIS A 9 50.92 -24.15 -0.43
N THR A 10 50.73 -23.41 0.67
CA THR A 10 51.12 -23.89 2.00
C THR A 10 50.23 -23.27 3.09
N GLN A 11 49.37 -24.09 3.62
CA GLN A 11 48.97 -24.35 5.00
C GLN A 11 48.89 -23.20 6.01
N PHE A 12 47.71 -22.98 6.49
CA PHE A 12 47.48 -22.63 7.90
C PHE A 12 46.64 -23.69 8.61
N LYS A 13 47.32 -24.45 9.45
CA LYS A 13 46.73 -25.42 10.39
C LYS A 13 46.26 -24.72 11.66
N LYS A 14 45.07 -25.06 12.07
CA LYS A 14 44.58 -25.35 13.43
C LYS A 14 44.91 -24.38 14.59
N LEU A 15 43.85 -23.83 15.16
CA LEU A 15 43.74 -23.80 16.61
C LEU A 15 42.25 -24.08 16.99
N LYS A 16 42.05 -25.27 17.55
CA LYS A 16 40.81 -25.68 18.21
C LYS A 16 40.82 -25.13 19.63
N HIS A 17 39.83 -24.33 19.98
CA HIS A 17 39.44 -24.17 21.39
C HIS A 17 38.02 -24.69 21.59
N HIS A 18 37.94 -25.82 22.23
CA HIS A 18 36.74 -26.37 22.83
C HIS A 18 36.33 -25.49 24.01
N LYS A 19 35.14 -24.89 23.91
CA LYS A 19 34.43 -24.39 25.08
C LYS A 19 33.08 -25.10 25.13
N LYS A 20 33.01 -26.12 26.02
CA LYS A 20 31.75 -26.72 26.45
C LYS A 20 30.84 -25.63 26.98
N ARG A 21 29.67 -25.50 26.43
CA ARG A 21 28.55 -24.77 27.01
C ARG A 21 27.41 -25.76 27.21
N THR A 22 27.05 -25.88 28.46
CA THR A 22 25.94 -26.62 29.02
C THR A 22 24.61 -26.23 28.35
N LEU A 23 23.82 -27.25 28.01
CA LEU A 23 22.43 -27.10 27.63
C LEU A 23 21.63 -26.58 28.84
N SER A 24 21.00 -25.44 28.68
CA SER A 24 19.83 -25.09 29.45
C SER A 24 18.65 -25.04 28.48
N ASN A 25 17.77 -26.02 28.59
CA ASN A 25 16.48 -26.04 27.96
C ASN A 25 15.62 -24.92 28.56
N SER A 26 15.21 -23.98 27.72
CA SER A 26 14.09 -23.10 27.99
C SER A 26 13.18 -23.12 26.78
N PRO A 27 11.88 -23.40 26.90
CA PRO A 27 10.95 -23.36 25.80
C PRO A 27 10.60 -21.90 25.51
N SER A 28 11.15 -21.33 24.46
CA SER A 28 10.71 -20.02 23.96
C SER A 28 9.57 -20.22 22.98
N THR A 29 8.38 -20.38 23.48
CA THR A 29 7.16 -20.09 22.76
C THR A 29 6.88 -18.60 22.93
N SER A 30 7.34 -17.82 22.01
CA SER A 30 6.79 -16.48 21.78
C SER A 30 6.64 -16.31 20.29
N LYS A 31 5.53 -16.81 19.75
CA LYS A 31 4.96 -16.28 18.53
C LYS A 31 4.47 -14.89 18.88
N ASN A 32 5.24 -13.87 18.53
CA ASN A 32 4.77 -12.49 18.59
C ASN A 32 3.42 -12.42 17.87
N PRO A 33 2.36 -11.92 18.54
CA PRO A 33 1.10 -11.70 17.87
C PRO A 33 1.39 -10.70 16.74
N ARG A 34 0.91 -11.04 15.54
CA ARG A 34 0.85 -10.11 14.40
C ARG A 34 0.32 -8.80 14.94
N VAL A 35 1.15 -7.76 14.93
CA VAL A 35 0.69 -6.40 15.23
C VAL A 35 -0.34 -6.08 14.16
N VAL A 36 -1.60 -6.21 14.52
CA VAL A 36 -2.71 -5.64 13.76
C VAL A 36 -2.46 -4.15 13.86
N THR A 37 -2.02 -3.54 12.78
CA THR A 37 -1.78 -2.11 12.71
C THR A 37 -3.12 -1.45 12.99
N GLN A 38 -3.28 -0.88 14.19
CA GLN A 38 -4.50 -0.17 14.56
C GLN A 38 -4.76 0.90 13.50
N GLN A 39 -5.98 0.93 12.99
CA GLN A 39 -6.41 1.99 12.11
C GLN A 39 -6.32 3.31 12.86
N ALA A 40 -5.86 4.34 12.17
CA ALA A 40 -5.83 5.68 12.73
C ALA A 40 -7.23 6.29 12.67
N GLY A 41 -7.65 6.99 13.74
CA GLY A 41 -8.92 7.71 13.76
C GLY A 41 -9.98 7.05 14.61
N PRO A 42 -11.25 7.49 14.47
CA PRO A 42 -12.38 6.95 15.22
C PRO A 42 -12.56 5.44 15.03
N ASP A 43 -12.95 4.75 16.11
CA ASP A 43 -13.29 3.33 16.12
C ASP A 43 -14.61 3.16 16.90
N PRO A 44 -15.71 2.75 16.27
CA PRO A 44 -15.81 2.37 14.85
C PRO A 44 -15.63 3.55 13.89
N PRO A 45 -15.18 3.29 12.64
CA PRO A 45 -15.10 4.31 11.60
C PRO A 45 -16.48 4.93 11.35
N PRO A 46 -16.56 6.27 11.17
CA PRO A 46 -17.81 6.92 10.78
C PRO A 46 -18.32 6.43 9.42
N ASP A 47 -19.63 6.42 9.26
CA ASP A 47 -20.27 6.14 7.98
C ASP A 47 -19.96 7.23 6.93
N VAL A 48 -20.29 6.94 5.69
CA VAL A 48 -20.17 7.89 4.58
C VAL A 48 -21.12 9.07 4.81
N PRO A 49 -20.63 10.33 4.73
CA PRO A 49 -21.47 11.51 4.84
C PRO A 49 -22.55 11.57 3.76
N LYS A 50 -23.68 12.19 4.08
CA LYS A 50 -24.90 12.20 3.25
C LYS A 50 -24.67 12.76 1.84
N GLU A 51 -23.82 13.79 1.73
CA GLU A 51 -23.46 14.39 0.45
C GLU A 51 -22.82 13.39 -0.52
N PHE A 52 -21.96 12.50 -0.02
CA PHE A 52 -21.36 11.45 -0.83
C PHE A 52 -22.37 10.34 -1.16
N GLU A 53 -23.23 9.96 -0.21
CA GLU A 53 -24.30 9.00 -0.48
C GLU A 53 -25.22 9.45 -1.63
N ASN A 54 -25.55 10.75 -1.66
CA ASN A 54 -26.37 11.32 -2.72
C ASN A 54 -25.68 11.19 -4.09
N ILE A 55 -24.36 11.40 -4.16
CA ILE A 55 -23.59 11.22 -5.40
C ILE A 55 -23.57 9.75 -5.82
N ILE A 56 -23.35 8.84 -4.87
CA ILE A 56 -23.38 7.39 -5.14
C ILE A 56 -24.75 6.99 -5.72
N MET A 57 -25.84 7.42 -5.09
CA MET A 57 -27.19 7.13 -5.56
C MET A 57 -27.45 7.72 -6.95
N ALA A 58 -27.05 8.97 -7.20
CA ALA A 58 -27.22 9.62 -8.49
C ALA A 58 -26.46 8.89 -9.62
N LYS A 59 -25.38 8.17 -9.29
CA LYS A 59 -24.59 7.36 -10.21
C LYS A 59 -25.08 5.91 -10.32
N ASN A 60 -26.17 5.53 -9.68
CA ASN A 60 -26.61 4.14 -9.52
C ASN A 60 -25.49 3.25 -8.94
N GLY A 61 -24.72 3.81 -8.01
CA GLY A 61 -23.59 3.12 -7.39
C GLY A 61 -24.02 1.97 -6.50
N SER A 62 -23.24 0.92 -6.48
CA SER A 62 -23.48 -0.30 -5.70
C SER A 62 -22.19 -0.76 -4.99
N ASP A 63 -22.30 -1.77 -4.10
CA ASP A 63 -21.16 -2.43 -3.44
C ASP A 63 -20.25 -1.45 -2.68
N LEU A 64 -20.85 -0.53 -1.90
CA LEU A 64 -20.12 0.46 -1.10
C LEU A 64 -19.34 -0.24 0.03
N LYS A 65 -18.03 0.01 0.08
CA LYS A 65 -17.12 -0.59 1.06
C LYS A 65 -16.11 0.40 1.58
N LEU A 66 -15.87 0.41 2.89
CA LEU A 66 -14.71 1.10 3.45
C LEU A 66 -13.44 0.30 3.13
N VAL A 67 -12.57 0.89 2.34
CA VAL A 67 -11.29 0.27 1.95
C VAL A 67 -10.26 0.43 3.04
N THR A 68 -10.09 1.64 3.55
CA THR A 68 -9.14 1.94 4.63
C THR A 68 -9.47 3.26 5.33
N GLN A 69 -9.09 3.35 6.59
CA GLN A 69 -9.01 4.60 7.34
C GLN A 69 -7.57 4.79 7.79
N LYS A 70 -6.93 5.86 7.39
CA LYS A 70 -5.51 6.06 7.70
C LYS A 70 -5.18 7.51 7.98
N LYS A 71 -4.12 7.71 8.77
CA LYS A 71 -3.49 9.01 8.98
C LYS A 71 -2.48 9.28 7.88
N LEU A 72 -2.54 10.47 7.27
CA LEU A 72 -1.58 10.90 6.26
C LEU A 72 -0.18 11.02 6.85
N SER A 73 0.76 10.33 6.24
CA SER A 73 2.17 10.37 6.61
C SER A 73 2.93 11.46 5.83
N LYS A 74 4.12 11.81 6.30
CA LYS A 74 5.03 12.70 5.56
C LYS A 74 5.30 12.19 4.14
N THR A 75 5.41 10.87 3.95
CA THR A 75 5.68 10.28 2.63
C THR A 75 4.49 10.37 1.68
N ASP A 76 3.26 10.35 2.19
CA ASP A 76 2.06 10.55 1.38
C ASP A 76 1.96 12.00 0.87
N MET A 77 2.55 12.96 1.59
CA MET A 77 2.50 14.39 1.30
C MET A 77 3.74 14.94 0.58
N LEU A 78 4.79 14.12 0.42
CA LEU A 78 6.00 14.54 -0.31
C LEU A 78 5.74 14.55 -1.82
N GLY A 79 5.74 15.74 -2.43
CA GLY A 79 5.45 15.96 -3.84
C GLY A 79 6.26 15.08 -4.80
N ARG A 80 7.51 14.75 -4.46
CA ARG A 80 8.35 13.85 -5.26
C ARG A 80 7.82 12.41 -5.35
N PHE A 81 7.01 11.97 -4.40
CA PHE A 81 6.38 10.64 -4.44
C PHE A 81 5.02 10.66 -5.10
N ALA A 82 4.32 11.79 -5.03
CA ALA A 82 3.04 12.05 -5.71
C ALA A 82 2.05 10.87 -5.61
N ARG A 83 1.88 10.31 -4.39
CA ARG A 83 1.02 9.14 -4.17
C ARG A 83 0.51 8.99 -2.74
N LEU A 84 -0.70 8.46 -2.60
CA LEU A 84 -1.20 7.89 -1.35
C LEU A 84 -0.90 6.39 -1.33
N SER A 85 -0.20 5.94 -0.30
CA SER A 85 0.11 4.52 -0.11
C SER A 85 -0.91 3.85 0.80
N ILE A 86 -1.47 2.72 0.36
CA ILE A 86 -2.43 1.89 1.11
C ILE A 86 -1.83 0.49 1.23
N PRO A 87 -1.10 0.20 2.31
CA PRO A 87 -0.57 -1.14 2.55
C PRO A 87 -1.70 -2.16 2.66
N LYS A 88 -1.53 -3.34 2.07
CA LYS A 88 -2.55 -4.40 2.12
C LYS A 88 -2.94 -4.79 3.55
N GLY A 89 -2.01 -4.70 4.50
CA GLY A 89 -2.29 -4.92 5.92
C GLY A 89 -3.18 -3.85 6.59
N GLN A 90 -3.41 -2.72 5.92
CA GLN A 90 -4.32 -1.66 6.35
C GLN A 90 -5.62 -1.62 5.55
N THR A 91 -5.80 -2.54 4.61
CA THR A 91 -7.03 -2.67 3.83
C THR A 91 -8.05 -3.44 4.65
N ILE A 92 -9.21 -2.84 4.89
CA ILE A 92 -10.32 -3.43 5.67
C ILE A 92 -11.07 -4.44 4.82
N ALA A 93 -11.36 -4.06 3.57
CA ALA A 93 -12.10 -4.88 2.62
C ALA A 93 -11.39 -4.93 1.26
N GLU A 94 -11.47 -6.08 0.59
CA GLU A 94 -11.07 -6.17 -0.82
C GLU A 94 -12.14 -5.49 -1.67
N PHE A 95 -11.71 -4.57 -2.51
CA PHE A 95 -12.59 -3.70 -3.29
C PHE A 95 -12.46 -3.89 -4.81
N LEU A 96 -11.46 -4.66 -5.24
CA LEU A 96 -11.23 -4.98 -6.63
C LEU A 96 -11.60 -6.44 -6.92
N SER A 97 -12.19 -6.68 -8.08
CA SER A 97 -12.39 -8.04 -8.60
C SER A 97 -11.05 -8.71 -8.91
N GLU A 98 -11.06 -10.02 -9.12
CA GLU A 98 -9.87 -10.77 -9.51
C GLU A 98 -9.28 -10.25 -10.83
N ASP A 99 -10.13 -9.96 -11.82
CA ASP A 99 -9.72 -9.44 -13.13
C ASP A 99 -9.07 -8.05 -13.00
N GLU A 100 -9.66 -7.17 -12.18
CA GLU A 100 -9.08 -5.85 -11.88
C GLU A 100 -7.73 -5.98 -11.18
N GLN A 101 -7.60 -6.92 -10.24
CA GLN A 101 -6.34 -7.20 -9.57
C GLN A 101 -5.28 -7.77 -10.52
N MET A 102 -5.68 -8.63 -11.46
CA MET A 102 -4.80 -9.13 -12.52
C MET A 102 -4.37 -8.02 -13.47
N SER A 103 -5.28 -7.12 -13.85
CA SER A 103 -4.96 -5.95 -14.68
C SER A 103 -3.88 -5.07 -14.03
N LEU A 104 -3.93 -4.89 -12.70
CA LEU A 104 -2.92 -4.13 -11.97
C LEU A 104 -1.53 -4.81 -11.92
N GLN A 105 -1.44 -6.08 -12.29
CA GLN A 105 -0.18 -6.81 -12.36
C GLN A 105 0.46 -6.76 -13.75
N GLN A 106 -0.26 -6.24 -14.75
CA GLN A 106 0.28 -6.06 -16.09
C GLN A 106 1.37 -4.98 -16.08
N LYS A 107 2.43 -5.25 -16.82
CA LYS A 107 3.53 -4.32 -16.97
C LYS A 107 3.37 -3.48 -18.23
N GLU A 108 3.99 -2.31 -18.23
CA GLU A 108 4.17 -1.49 -19.42
C GLU A 108 5.11 -2.20 -20.42
N GLU A 109 5.25 -1.66 -21.60
CA GLU A 109 6.12 -2.22 -22.65
C GLU A 109 7.58 -2.34 -22.22
N ASP A 110 8.04 -1.49 -21.28
CA ASP A 110 9.37 -1.54 -20.69
C ASP A 110 9.62 -2.78 -19.81
N GLY A 111 8.58 -3.56 -19.50
CA GLY A 111 8.65 -4.75 -18.64
C GLY A 111 9.00 -4.47 -17.17
N VAL A 112 9.19 -3.22 -16.80
CA VAL A 112 9.63 -2.81 -15.47
C VAL A 112 8.48 -2.20 -14.66
N ARG A 113 7.75 -1.25 -15.24
CA ARG A 113 6.67 -0.51 -14.56
C ARG A 113 5.37 -1.25 -14.67
N TYR A 114 4.56 -1.16 -13.60
CA TYR A 114 3.18 -1.63 -13.63
C TYR A 114 2.29 -0.60 -14.33
N LYS A 115 1.45 -1.06 -15.24
CA LYS A 115 0.57 -0.22 -16.06
C LYS A 115 -0.45 0.53 -15.18
N GLY A 116 -1.02 -0.15 -14.18
CA GLY A 116 -2.09 0.41 -13.37
C GLY A 116 -3.39 0.55 -14.13
N MET A 117 -4.39 1.13 -13.46
CA MET A 117 -5.70 1.44 -14.04
C MET A 117 -6.14 2.84 -13.65
N LYS A 118 -6.95 3.48 -14.49
CA LYS A 118 -7.62 4.73 -14.16
C LYS A 118 -8.94 4.41 -13.48
N VAL A 119 -9.19 5.06 -12.35
CA VAL A 119 -10.44 4.96 -11.60
C VAL A 119 -10.99 6.35 -11.33
N GLN A 120 -12.32 6.47 -11.28
CA GLN A 120 -12.97 7.71 -10.87
C GLN A 120 -12.79 7.89 -9.36
N LEU A 121 -12.50 9.10 -8.94
CA LEU A 121 -12.38 9.48 -7.54
C LEU A 121 -13.25 10.71 -7.25
N ILE A 122 -14.09 10.59 -6.24
CA ILE A 122 -14.78 11.73 -5.63
C ILE A 122 -13.89 12.24 -4.51
N GLN A 123 -13.49 13.51 -4.60
CA GLN A 123 -12.58 14.17 -3.66
C GLN A 123 -13.33 14.66 -2.41
N PRO A 124 -12.63 15.05 -1.34
CA PRO A 124 -13.27 15.67 -0.18
C PRO A 124 -14.07 16.93 -0.51
N SER A 125 -13.71 17.67 -1.57
CA SER A 125 -14.46 18.81 -2.10
C SER A 125 -15.73 18.42 -2.87
N LEU A 126 -16.06 17.15 -3.00
CA LEU A 126 -17.10 16.55 -3.85
C LEU A 126 -16.83 16.65 -5.36
N GLU A 127 -15.71 17.22 -5.75
CA GLU A 127 -15.29 17.23 -7.15
C GLU A 127 -14.84 15.85 -7.61
N GLU A 128 -15.10 15.55 -8.86
CA GLU A 128 -14.70 14.29 -9.48
C GLU A 128 -13.42 14.45 -10.27
N CYS A 129 -12.55 13.45 -10.18
CA CYS A 129 -11.37 13.36 -11.04
C CYS A 129 -11.05 11.91 -11.38
N SER A 130 -10.16 11.73 -12.34
CA SER A 130 -9.60 10.41 -12.65
C SER A 130 -8.24 10.26 -11.98
N ILE A 131 -8.06 9.20 -11.18
CA ILE A 131 -6.81 8.89 -10.51
C ILE A 131 -6.21 7.58 -10.99
N SER A 132 -4.89 7.48 -11.01
CA SER A 132 -4.19 6.25 -11.37
C SER A 132 -4.03 5.36 -10.16
N LEU A 133 -4.67 4.20 -10.18
CA LEU A 133 -4.51 3.14 -9.19
C LEU A 133 -3.44 2.15 -9.67
N LYS A 134 -2.44 1.91 -8.84
CA LYS A 134 -1.37 0.93 -9.10
C LYS A 134 -1.23 -0.03 -7.93
N LYS A 135 -0.69 -1.21 -8.19
CA LYS A 135 -0.33 -2.19 -7.16
C LYS A 135 1.19 -2.32 -7.13
N TRP A 136 1.79 -2.01 -5.99
CA TRP A 136 3.24 -2.13 -5.82
C TRP A 136 3.56 -3.28 -4.88
N LYS A 137 4.57 -4.04 -5.28
CA LYS A 137 5.12 -5.12 -4.47
C LYS A 137 6.46 -4.66 -3.90
N GLN A 138 6.56 -4.61 -2.57
CA GLN A 138 7.80 -4.31 -1.85
C GLN A 138 8.17 -5.53 -0.98
N GLY A 139 9.05 -6.39 -1.49
CA GLY A 139 9.37 -7.66 -0.84
C GLY A 139 8.12 -8.55 -0.71
N SER A 140 7.77 -8.92 0.52
CA SER A 140 6.54 -9.67 0.83
C SER A 140 5.28 -8.81 0.94
N ASN A 141 5.42 -7.49 0.99
CA ASN A 141 4.31 -6.57 1.19
C ASN A 141 3.77 -6.06 -0.14
N ASN A 142 2.46 -6.11 -0.29
CA ASN A 142 1.73 -5.48 -1.37
C ASN A 142 1.06 -4.21 -0.86
N SER A 143 1.02 -3.17 -1.70
CA SER A 143 0.33 -1.92 -1.40
C SER A 143 -0.42 -1.44 -2.63
N TYR A 144 -1.61 -0.89 -2.44
CA TYR A 144 -2.26 -0.08 -3.45
C TYR A 144 -1.72 1.34 -3.38
N MET A 145 -1.57 1.98 -4.53
CA MET A 145 -1.06 3.34 -4.66
C MET A 145 -2.02 4.16 -5.49
N LEU A 146 -2.56 5.22 -4.91
CA LEU A 146 -3.25 6.25 -5.66
C LEU A 146 -2.20 7.28 -6.10
N CYS A 147 -1.94 7.33 -7.39
CA CYS A 147 -0.86 8.13 -7.98
C CYS A 147 -1.39 9.43 -8.61
N SER A 148 -0.91 9.81 -9.79
CA SER A 148 -1.32 11.05 -10.46
C SER A 148 -2.84 11.14 -10.65
N PRO A 149 -3.47 12.27 -10.28
CA PRO A 149 -2.91 13.57 -9.87
C PRO A 149 -2.88 13.84 -8.36
N TRP A 150 -2.35 12.93 -7.53
CA TRP A 150 -2.39 13.02 -6.06
C TRP A 150 -1.96 14.37 -5.48
N ASN A 151 -0.90 15.00 -6.01
CA ASN A 151 -0.44 16.30 -5.52
C ASN A 151 -1.45 17.43 -5.74
N GLU A 152 -2.20 17.38 -6.82
CA GLU A 152 -3.27 18.33 -7.09
C GLU A 152 -4.43 18.12 -6.12
N ILE A 153 -4.80 16.85 -5.89
CA ILE A 153 -5.85 16.49 -4.94
C ILE A 153 -5.49 16.99 -3.53
N THR A 154 -4.26 16.76 -3.08
CA THR A 154 -3.83 17.23 -1.75
C THR A 154 -3.90 18.74 -1.62
N LYS A 155 -3.44 19.45 -2.64
CA LYS A 155 -3.45 20.92 -2.68
C LYS A 155 -4.88 21.48 -2.71
N ASN A 156 -5.72 20.96 -3.60
CA ASN A 156 -7.08 21.47 -3.80
C ASN A 156 -7.99 21.22 -2.60
N ASN A 157 -7.71 20.16 -1.83
CA ASN A 157 -8.50 19.79 -0.64
C ASN A 157 -7.84 20.20 0.69
N GLY A 158 -6.74 20.96 0.65
CA GLY A 158 -6.04 21.39 1.87
C GLY A 158 -5.67 20.23 2.79
N LEU A 159 -5.17 19.12 2.20
CA LEU A 159 -4.75 17.95 2.98
C LEU A 159 -3.37 18.19 3.57
N GLU A 160 -3.18 17.77 4.83
CA GLU A 160 -1.95 17.94 5.57
C GLU A 160 -1.47 16.64 6.21
N VAL A 161 -0.17 16.61 6.59
CA VAL A 161 0.38 15.51 7.37
C VAL A 161 -0.35 15.42 8.70
N GLY A 162 -0.89 14.27 8.98
CA GLY A 162 -1.63 14.04 10.23
C GLY A 162 -3.14 13.99 10.04
N ASP A 163 -3.67 14.49 8.92
CA ASP A 163 -5.09 14.32 8.59
C ASP A 163 -5.47 12.84 8.54
N ILE A 164 -6.68 12.56 8.96
CA ILE A 164 -7.26 11.21 8.89
C ILE A 164 -8.16 11.16 7.68
N LEU A 165 -7.87 10.22 6.78
CA LEU A 165 -8.65 9.98 5.58
C LEU A 165 -9.33 8.62 5.64
N GLN A 166 -10.57 8.58 5.17
CA GLN A 166 -11.23 7.37 4.74
C GLN A 166 -11.17 7.26 3.22
N LEU A 167 -10.84 6.07 2.74
CA LEU A 167 -11.01 5.69 1.35
C LEU A 167 -12.13 4.67 1.27
N TRP A 168 -13.16 5.00 0.52
CA TRP A 168 -14.28 4.12 0.22
C TRP A 168 -14.24 3.73 -1.24
N SER A 169 -14.81 2.58 -1.57
CA SER A 169 -15.04 2.12 -2.94
C SER A 169 -16.50 1.80 -3.16
N PHE A 170 -16.95 1.99 -4.39
CA PHE A 170 -18.25 1.55 -4.87
C PHE A 170 -18.14 1.19 -6.34
N LYS A 171 -19.18 0.59 -6.92
CA LYS A 171 -19.20 0.20 -8.34
C LYS A 171 -20.22 1.01 -9.11
N VAL A 172 -19.85 1.46 -10.29
CA VAL A 172 -20.76 2.02 -11.31
C VAL A 172 -20.57 1.22 -12.58
N ASP A 173 -21.61 0.60 -13.07
CA ASP A 173 -21.56 -0.29 -14.25
C ASP A 173 -20.41 -1.31 -14.16
N HIS A 174 -20.29 -1.96 -13.01
CA HIS A 174 -19.22 -2.91 -12.64
C HIS A 174 -17.79 -2.29 -12.55
N SER A 175 -17.61 -1.03 -12.91
CA SER A 175 -16.31 -0.35 -12.81
C SER A 175 -16.07 0.19 -11.40
N PRO A 176 -14.83 0.12 -10.88
CA PRO A 176 -14.50 0.62 -9.55
C PRO A 176 -14.47 2.15 -9.55
N CYS A 177 -15.13 2.72 -8.57
CA CYS A 177 -15.07 4.14 -8.22
C CYS A 177 -14.61 4.29 -6.78
N LEU A 178 -13.95 5.38 -6.47
CA LEU A 178 -13.40 5.66 -5.14
C LEU A 178 -13.98 6.96 -4.58
N ILE A 179 -14.01 7.04 -3.28
CA ILE A 179 -14.36 8.25 -2.52
C ILE A 179 -13.26 8.48 -1.50
N LEU A 180 -12.79 9.71 -1.41
CA LEU A 180 -11.84 10.16 -0.40
C LEU A 180 -12.55 11.15 0.53
N ILE A 181 -12.58 10.83 1.83
CA ILE A 181 -13.21 11.63 2.86
C ILE A 181 -12.14 12.07 3.86
N LYS A 182 -12.10 13.35 4.19
CA LYS A 182 -11.30 13.91 5.29
C LYS A 182 -12.18 13.95 6.55
N LEU A 183 -11.70 13.33 7.65
CA LEU A 183 -12.37 13.33 8.95
C LEU A 183 -11.92 14.52 9.82
#